data_41460c8f08474dc71c03ac377b21c175
#
_entry.id   41460c8f08474dc71c03ac377b21c175
#
_cell.length_a   1.000
_cell.length_b   1.000
_cell.length_c   1.000
_cell.angle_alpha   90.00
_cell.angle_beta   90.00
_cell.angle_gamma   90.00
#
_symmetry.space_group_name_H-M   'P 1'
#
loop_
_entity.id
_entity.type
_entity.pdbx_description
1 polymer ?
#
loop_
_entity_poly.entity_id
_entity_poly.type
_entity_poly.pdbx_seq_one_letter_code
_entity_poly.pdbx_strand_id
1 'polypeptide(L)'
;MKKIFIFLITLLFLNTSIHYICENNNHKYVMNNNLIEQISARVPNYTTINNIPDNLKNAVVATEDRRFYEHGGFDFISIGRALYTDIKERKLKEGGSTITQQLAKNLFLSNDKTIKRKFKEIFFTMELERRYTKKQILEMYLNVIYYGSNTYGAENASKRYFNKDLKKLSLAECAMLAGIPQSPNNYNPEKHIEKAKKRQKIVLNAMGLGGFIDKKTQETAWKEMLMIN
;
A
#
# COMPACT_ATOMS: atom_id res chain seq x y z
N MET A 1 -31.44 -10.79 -28.10
CA MET A 1 -30.34 -10.49 -29.01
C MET A 1 -29.92 -9.00 -28.98
N LYS A 2 -30.79 -8.01 -29.18
CA LYS A 2 -30.42 -6.57 -29.17
C LYS A 2 -29.76 -6.11 -27.84
N LYS A 3 -30.24 -6.54 -26.67
CA LYS A 3 -29.68 -6.17 -25.36
C LYS A 3 -28.26 -6.72 -25.14
N ILE A 4 -27.98 -7.95 -25.61
CA ILE A 4 -26.66 -8.58 -25.54
C ILE A 4 -25.67 -7.87 -26.49
N PHE A 5 -26.14 -7.49 -27.67
CA PHE A 5 -25.36 -6.76 -28.67
C PHE A 5 -24.99 -5.35 -28.18
N ILE A 6 -25.94 -4.63 -27.56
CA ILE A 6 -25.69 -3.32 -26.94
C ILE A 6 -24.68 -3.45 -25.78
N PHE A 7 -24.81 -4.49 -24.95
CA PHE A 7 -23.87 -4.77 -23.85
C PHE A 7 -22.46 -5.07 -24.36
N LEU A 8 -22.31 -5.86 -25.41
CA LEU A 8 -21.02 -6.15 -26.06
C LEU A 8 -20.40 -4.89 -26.72
N ILE A 9 -21.19 -4.06 -27.35
CA ILE A 9 -20.72 -2.78 -27.93
C ILE A 9 -20.28 -1.82 -26.82
N THR A 10 -21.04 -1.70 -25.74
CA THR A 10 -20.63 -0.87 -24.60
C THR A 10 -19.35 -1.39 -23.93
N LEU A 11 -19.18 -2.71 -23.84
CA LEU A 11 -17.94 -3.33 -23.34
C LEU A 11 -16.75 -3.05 -24.29
N LEU A 12 -16.95 -3.10 -25.59
CA LEU A 12 -15.92 -2.82 -26.61
C LEU A 12 -15.53 -1.32 -26.58
N PHE A 13 -16.51 -0.42 -26.51
CA PHE A 13 -16.27 1.02 -26.36
C PHE A 13 -15.58 1.35 -25.02
N LEU A 14 -15.95 0.68 -23.93
CA LEU A 14 -15.25 0.81 -22.65
C LEU A 14 -13.78 0.38 -22.79
N ASN A 15 -13.52 -0.76 -23.45
CA ASN A 15 -12.18 -1.30 -23.63
C ASN A 15 -11.30 -0.39 -24.52
N THR A 16 -11.82 0.12 -25.63
CA THR A 16 -11.08 1.05 -26.51
C THR A 16 -10.86 2.42 -25.86
N SER A 17 -11.85 2.94 -25.14
CA SER A 17 -11.72 4.21 -24.40
C SER A 17 -10.71 4.08 -23.25
N ILE A 18 -10.63 2.92 -22.62
CA ILE A 18 -9.68 2.61 -21.56
C ILE A 18 -8.26 2.47 -22.14
N HIS A 19 -8.09 1.81 -23.29
CA HIS A 19 -6.79 1.73 -24.01
C HIS A 19 -6.28 3.13 -24.37
N TYR A 20 -7.17 3.98 -24.92
CA TYR A 20 -6.85 5.36 -25.24
C TYR A 20 -6.50 6.22 -24.01
N ILE A 21 -7.15 5.97 -22.86
CA ILE A 21 -6.84 6.64 -21.59
C ILE A 21 -5.48 6.20 -21.03
N CYS A 22 -5.06 4.95 -21.27
CA CYS A 22 -3.75 4.45 -20.85
C CYS A 22 -2.60 5.00 -21.72
N GLU A 23 -2.82 5.19 -23.02
CA GLU A 23 -1.78 5.67 -23.95
C GLU A 23 -1.55 7.19 -23.91
N ASN A 24 -2.59 7.97 -23.59
CA ASN A 24 -2.54 9.44 -23.73
C ASN A 24 -2.22 10.22 -22.43
N ASN A 25 -1.85 9.54 -21.35
CA ASN A 25 -1.40 10.22 -20.14
C ASN A 25 0.12 10.07 -20.02
N ASN A 26 0.84 11.18 -19.77
CA ASN A 26 2.25 11.25 -19.38
C ASN A 26 2.49 10.53 -18.02
N HIS A 27 2.03 9.29 -17.89
CA HIS A 27 2.28 8.51 -16.68
C HIS A 27 3.72 8.01 -16.68
N LYS A 28 4.35 8.07 -15.51
CA LYS A 28 5.70 7.58 -15.28
C LYS A 28 5.83 6.08 -15.62
N TYR A 29 4.73 5.33 -15.52
CA TYR A 29 4.67 3.88 -15.73
C TYR A 29 3.54 3.50 -16.70
N VAL A 30 3.76 2.43 -17.47
CA VAL A 30 2.78 1.85 -18.39
C VAL A 30 2.27 0.53 -17.82
N MET A 31 0.94 0.37 -17.78
CA MET A 31 0.32 -0.87 -17.32
C MET A 31 0.48 -1.98 -18.38
N ASN A 32 1.45 -2.85 -18.18
CA ASN A 32 1.72 -4.03 -19.01
C ASN A 32 2.42 -5.10 -18.16
N ASN A 33 2.77 -6.25 -18.73
CA ASN A 33 3.40 -7.36 -18.01
C ASN A 33 4.85 -7.06 -17.55
N ASN A 34 5.46 -5.98 -18.01
CA ASN A 34 6.83 -5.57 -17.65
C ASN A 34 6.84 -4.40 -16.63
N LEU A 35 5.75 -4.23 -15.86
CA LEU A 35 5.65 -3.12 -14.91
C LEU A 35 6.70 -3.22 -13.79
N ILE A 36 7.02 -4.43 -13.35
CA ILE A 36 8.07 -4.66 -12.33
C ILE A 36 9.42 -4.17 -12.83
N GLU A 37 9.78 -4.51 -14.07
CA GLU A 37 11.02 -4.07 -14.69
C GLU A 37 11.05 -2.54 -14.85
N GLN A 38 9.94 -1.94 -15.24
CA GLN A 38 9.83 -0.48 -15.32
C GLN A 38 10.03 0.19 -13.95
N ILE A 39 9.49 -0.40 -12.88
CA ILE A 39 9.66 0.13 -11.53
C ILE A 39 11.09 -0.07 -11.06
N SER A 40 11.64 -1.28 -11.21
CA SER A 40 12.99 -1.62 -10.75
C SER A 40 14.07 -0.78 -11.45
N ALA A 41 13.88 -0.45 -12.72
CA ALA A 41 14.78 0.42 -13.46
C ALA A 41 14.77 1.91 -13.01
N ARG A 42 13.71 2.34 -12.32
CA ARG A 42 13.49 3.75 -11.95
C ARG A 42 13.54 4.03 -10.45
N VAL A 43 13.40 3.00 -9.63
CA VAL A 43 13.41 3.10 -8.17
C VAL A 43 14.81 2.76 -7.66
N PRO A 44 15.56 3.72 -7.12
CA PRO A 44 16.84 3.43 -6.50
C PRO A 44 16.70 2.43 -5.35
N ASN A 45 17.62 1.47 -5.25
CA ASN A 45 17.63 0.43 -4.23
C ASN A 45 16.35 -0.43 -4.24
N TYR A 46 15.81 -0.74 -5.43
CA TYR A 46 14.68 -1.66 -5.56
C TYR A 46 15.00 -2.99 -4.88
N THR A 47 14.07 -3.46 -4.06
CA THR A 47 14.25 -4.68 -3.26
C THR A 47 13.19 -5.71 -3.64
N THR A 48 13.62 -6.89 -4.09
CA THR A 48 12.71 -7.99 -4.41
C THR A 48 12.03 -8.54 -3.16
N ILE A 49 10.84 -9.14 -3.31
CA ILE A 49 10.01 -9.61 -2.19
C ILE A 49 10.73 -10.59 -1.26
N ASN A 50 11.64 -11.41 -1.79
CA ASN A 50 12.44 -12.36 -1.01
C ASN A 50 13.50 -11.67 -0.13
N ASN A 51 13.85 -10.44 -0.43
CA ASN A 51 14.81 -9.63 0.32
C ASN A 51 14.13 -8.67 1.30
N ILE A 52 12.80 -8.58 1.29
CA ILE A 52 12.01 -7.80 2.24
C ILE A 52 11.69 -8.67 3.46
N PRO A 53 11.99 -8.22 4.70
CA PRO A 53 11.71 -9.00 5.90
C PRO A 53 10.23 -9.38 6.04
N ASP A 54 9.94 -10.60 6.49
CA ASP A 54 8.57 -11.04 6.76
C ASP A 54 7.88 -10.13 7.79
N ASN A 55 8.61 -9.66 8.79
CA ASN A 55 8.09 -8.71 9.77
C ASN A 55 7.54 -7.43 9.12
N LEU A 56 8.21 -6.89 8.10
CA LEU A 56 7.71 -5.70 7.41
C LEU A 56 6.50 -6.01 6.53
N LYS A 57 6.55 -7.11 5.76
CA LYS A 57 5.41 -7.57 4.94
C LYS A 57 4.16 -7.77 5.80
N ASN A 58 4.32 -8.48 6.92
CA ASN A 58 3.24 -8.76 7.86
C ASN A 58 2.71 -7.50 8.55
N ALA A 59 3.61 -6.57 8.94
CA ALA A 59 3.23 -5.29 9.55
C ALA A 59 2.39 -4.43 8.59
N VAL A 60 2.79 -4.35 7.32
CA VAL A 60 2.06 -3.61 6.29
C VAL A 60 0.70 -4.26 6.03
N VAL A 61 0.66 -5.58 5.82
CA VAL A 61 -0.59 -6.32 5.58
C VAL A 61 -1.53 -6.18 6.79
N ALA A 62 -1.04 -6.38 8.01
CA ALA A 62 -1.85 -6.27 9.22
C ALA A 62 -2.50 -4.89 9.39
N THR A 63 -1.81 -3.84 8.96
CA THR A 63 -2.21 -2.45 9.22
C THR A 63 -3.02 -1.85 8.10
N GLU A 64 -2.60 -2.04 6.85
CA GLU A 64 -3.19 -1.40 5.67
C GLU A 64 -4.31 -2.26 5.05
N ASP A 65 -4.14 -3.59 5.08
CA ASP A 65 -5.04 -4.50 4.36
C ASP A 65 -4.99 -5.92 4.92
N ARG A 66 -5.59 -6.13 6.11
CA ARG A 66 -5.44 -7.39 6.86
C ARG A 66 -5.85 -8.65 6.09
N ARG A 67 -6.74 -8.52 5.11
CA ARG A 67 -7.20 -9.61 4.27
C ARG A 67 -6.64 -9.56 2.85
N PHE A 68 -5.50 -8.91 2.67
CA PHE A 68 -4.86 -8.69 1.37
C PHE A 68 -4.77 -9.96 0.51
N TYR A 69 -4.47 -11.09 1.11
CA TYR A 69 -4.33 -12.38 0.40
C TYR A 69 -5.67 -13.08 0.11
N GLU A 70 -6.79 -12.56 0.62
CA GLU A 70 -8.12 -13.20 0.55
C GLU A 70 -9.04 -12.56 -0.49
N HIS A 71 -8.76 -11.32 -0.93
CA HIS A 71 -9.63 -10.59 -1.86
C HIS A 71 -8.93 -10.23 -3.18
N GLY A 72 -9.71 -9.93 -4.22
CA GLY A 72 -9.24 -9.56 -5.57
C GLY A 72 -9.19 -8.05 -5.78
N GLY A 73 -8.41 -7.31 -4.99
CA GLY A 73 -8.20 -5.86 -5.14
C GLY A 73 -9.16 -4.98 -4.34
N PHE A 74 -10.37 -5.47 -4.02
CA PHE A 74 -11.36 -4.75 -3.20
C PHE A 74 -11.79 -5.60 -2.02
N ASP A 75 -11.66 -5.07 -0.82
CA ASP A 75 -12.14 -5.70 0.40
C ASP A 75 -13.53 -5.19 0.78
N PHE A 76 -14.57 -5.79 0.20
CA PHE A 76 -15.96 -5.38 0.45
C PHE A 76 -16.38 -5.55 1.92
N ILE A 77 -15.81 -6.51 2.66
CA ILE A 77 -16.11 -6.70 4.08
C ILE A 77 -15.48 -5.58 4.90
N SER A 78 -14.25 -5.18 4.61
CA SER A 78 -13.61 -4.04 5.28
C SER A 78 -14.28 -2.72 4.92
N ILE A 79 -14.71 -2.53 3.67
CA ILE A 79 -15.51 -1.36 3.25
C ILE A 79 -16.82 -1.31 4.04
N GLY A 80 -17.56 -2.42 4.12
CA GLY A 80 -18.82 -2.50 4.88
C GLY A 80 -18.61 -2.19 6.38
N ARG A 81 -17.53 -2.71 6.97
CA ARG A 81 -17.17 -2.43 8.37
C ARG A 81 -16.81 -0.97 8.58
N ALA A 82 -16.01 -0.37 7.69
CA ALA A 82 -15.64 1.04 7.75
C ALA A 82 -16.87 1.94 7.68
N LEU A 83 -17.77 1.70 6.72
CA LEU A 83 -19.05 2.44 6.61
C LEU A 83 -19.91 2.33 7.87
N TYR A 84 -20.03 1.12 8.44
CA TYR A 84 -20.77 0.94 9.70
C TYR A 84 -20.16 1.75 10.85
N THR A 85 -18.83 1.72 10.97
CA THR A 85 -18.10 2.47 12.02
C THR A 85 -18.23 3.98 11.82
N ASP A 86 -18.09 4.48 10.58
CA ASP A 86 -18.20 5.89 10.23
C ASP A 86 -19.60 6.46 10.55
N ILE A 87 -20.64 5.69 10.24
CA ILE A 87 -22.03 6.04 10.58
C ILE A 87 -22.21 6.11 12.10
N LYS A 88 -21.70 5.11 12.82
CA LYS A 88 -21.81 5.04 14.27
C LYS A 88 -21.05 6.15 15.00
N GLU A 89 -19.84 6.46 14.54
CA GLU A 89 -18.96 7.45 15.16
C GLU A 89 -19.17 8.86 14.61
N ARG A 90 -20.03 9.05 13.59
CA ARG A 90 -20.25 10.31 12.86
C ARG A 90 -18.97 10.98 12.37
N LYS A 91 -17.97 10.18 12.01
CA LYS A 91 -16.66 10.63 11.52
C LYS A 91 -16.30 9.82 10.27
N LEU A 92 -16.04 10.52 9.18
CA LEU A 92 -15.45 9.89 8.00
C LEU A 92 -13.98 9.57 8.32
N LYS A 93 -13.69 8.32 8.66
CA LYS A 93 -12.33 7.82 8.80
C LYS A 93 -11.91 7.24 7.44
N GLU A 94 -10.90 7.82 6.82
CA GLU A 94 -10.25 7.23 5.65
C GLU A 94 -9.58 5.91 6.08
N GLY A 95 -10.10 4.76 5.68
CA GLY A 95 -9.57 3.46 6.14
C GLY A 95 -10.01 2.24 5.30
N GLY A 96 -10.62 2.46 4.13
CA GLY A 96 -11.15 1.36 3.30
C GLY A 96 -10.38 1.06 2.02
N SER A 97 -9.24 1.69 1.76
CA SER A 97 -8.46 1.42 0.55
C SER A 97 -7.49 0.26 0.76
N THR A 98 -7.49 -0.70 -0.17
CA THR A 98 -6.57 -1.85 -0.15
C THR A 98 -5.15 -1.47 -0.58
N ILE A 99 -4.17 -2.35 -0.32
CA ILE A 99 -2.79 -2.21 -0.82
C ILE A 99 -2.76 -2.06 -2.34
N THR A 100 -3.57 -2.84 -3.08
CA THR A 100 -3.63 -2.76 -4.53
C THR A 100 -4.20 -1.43 -5.02
N GLN A 101 -5.23 -0.88 -4.35
CA GLN A 101 -5.76 0.44 -4.67
C GLN A 101 -4.73 1.55 -4.40
N GLN A 102 -3.99 1.45 -3.29
CA GLN A 102 -2.91 2.40 -2.98
C GLN A 102 -1.79 2.32 -4.02
N LEU A 103 -1.40 1.11 -4.46
CA LEU A 103 -0.42 0.92 -5.52
C LEU A 103 -0.91 1.54 -6.84
N ALA A 104 -2.14 1.26 -7.26
CA ALA A 104 -2.75 1.83 -8.46
C ALA A 104 -2.71 3.36 -8.45
N LYS A 105 -3.07 3.96 -7.31
CA LYS A 105 -3.02 5.40 -7.10
C LYS A 105 -1.60 5.94 -7.26
N ASN A 106 -0.62 5.32 -6.62
CA ASN A 106 0.77 5.81 -6.60
C ASN A 106 1.46 5.70 -7.97
N LEU A 107 1.11 4.70 -8.78
CA LEU A 107 1.73 4.48 -10.08
C LEU A 107 1.08 5.27 -11.23
N PHE A 108 -0.25 5.39 -11.22
CA PHE A 108 -1.00 5.79 -12.40
C PHE A 108 -1.91 7.00 -12.23
N LEU A 109 -1.98 7.60 -11.03
CA LEU A 109 -2.95 8.66 -10.79
C LEU A 109 -2.31 9.92 -10.23
N SER A 110 -2.91 11.07 -10.59
CA SER A 110 -2.64 12.35 -9.94
C SER A 110 -3.28 12.43 -8.54
N ASN A 111 -2.89 13.43 -7.76
CA ASN A 111 -3.46 13.67 -6.43
C ASN A 111 -4.85 14.34 -6.46
N ASP A 112 -5.46 14.56 -7.63
CA ASP A 112 -6.75 15.22 -7.77
C ASP A 112 -7.86 14.37 -7.14
N LYS A 113 -8.71 15.01 -6.34
CA LYS A 113 -9.87 14.36 -5.71
C LYS A 113 -11.09 14.44 -6.64
N THR A 114 -11.10 13.67 -7.74
CA THR A 114 -12.23 13.65 -8.68
C THR A 114 -12.87 12.26 -8.80
N ILE A 115 -14.15 12.21 -9.13
CA ILE A 115 -14.87 10.96 -9.41
C ILE A 115 -14.19 10.21 -10.57
N LYS A 116 -13.77 10.93 -11.63
CA LYS A 116 -13.05 10.36 -12.77
C LYS A 116 -11.78 9.64 -12.36
N ARG A 117 -11.00 10.22 -11.42
CA ARG A 117 -9.81 9.59 -10.85
C ARG A 117 -10.17 8.28 -10.12
N LYS A 118 -11.29 8.26 -9.38
CA LYS A 118 -11.72 7.05 -8.65
C LYS A 118 -12.11 5.91 -9.61
N PHE A 119 -12.72 6.20 -10.74
CA PHE A 119 -12.95 5.19 -11.79
C PHE A 119 -11.66 4.64 -12.38
N LYS A 120 -10.66 5.50 -12.64
CA LYS A 120 -9.33 5.06 -13.08
C LYS A 120 -8.65 4.18 -12.03
N GLU A 121 -8.75 4.53 -10.75
CA GLU A 121 -8.21 3.72 -9.64
C GLU A 121 -8.82 2.32 -9.64
N ILE A 122 -10.14 2.20 -9.76
CA ILE A 122 -10.84 0.91 -9.86
C ILE A 122 -10.29 0.10 -11.03
N PHE A 123 -10.19 0.69 -12.21
CA PHE A 123 -9.67 0.03 -13.40
C PHE A 123 -8.23 -0.49 -13.20
N PHE A 124 -7.31 0.37 -12.75
CA PHE A 124 -5.92 -0.03 -12.54
C PHE A 124 -5.76 -1.07 -11.42
N THR A 125 -6.62 -1.01 -10.39
CA THR A 125 -6.67 -2.03 -9.34
C THR A 125 -7.02 -3.41 -9.92
N MET A 126 -8.03 -3.49 -10.78
CA MET A 126 -8.43 -4.73 -11.45
C MET A 126 -7.33 -5.26 -12.38
N GLU A 127 -6.67 -4.36 -13.14
CA GLU A 127 -5.58 -4.74 -14.04
C GLU A 127 -4.35 -5.25 -13.29
N LEU A 128 -4.01 -4.65 -12.15
CA LEU A 128 -2.93 -5.13 -11.28
C LEU A 128 -3.23 -6.56 -10.76
N GLU A 129 -4.43 -6.79 -10.23
CA GLU A 129 -4.82 -8.11 -9.70
C GLU A 129 -4.93 -9.17 -10.81
N ARG A 130 -5.30 -8.78 -12.02
CA ARG A 130 -5.38 -9.69 -13.17
C ARG A 130 -4.00 -10.12 -13.68
N ARG A 131 -2.98 -9.25 -13.60
CA ARG A 131 -1.65 -9.44 -14.21
C ARG A 131 -0.61 -9.91 -13.23
N TYR A 132 -0.74 -9.59 -11.95
CA TYR A 132 0.29 -9.79 -10.95
C TYR A 132 -0.22 -10.59 -9.75
N THR A 133 0.63 -11.44 -9.22
CA THR A 133 0.37 -12.15 -7.97
C THR A 133 0.38 -11.18 -6.79
N LYS A 134 -0.25 -11.55 -5.68
CA LYS A 134 -0.24 -10.78 -4.43
C LYS A 134 1.19 -10.44 -3.95
N LYS A 135 2.13 -11.39 -4.09
CA LYS A 135 3.53 -11.16 -3.74
C LYS A 135 4.16 -10.07 -4.61
N GLN A 136 3.90 -10.08 -5.91
CA GLN A 136 4.40 -9.05 -6.84
C GLN A 136 3.76 -7.68 -6.59
N ILE A 137 2.46 -7.63 -6.27
CA ILE A 137 1.76 -6.40 -5.89
C ILE A 137 2.36 -5.81 -4.63
N LEU A 138 2.59 -6.63 -3.60
CA LEU A 138 3.21 -6.19 -2.34
C LEU A 138 4.66 -5.72 -2.54
N GLU A 139 5.42 -6.42 -3.40
CA GLU A 139 6.77 -6.02 -3.79
C GLU A 139 6.77 -4.62 -4.41
N MET A 140 5.97 -4.41 -5.45
CA MET A 140 5.84 -3.11 -6.10
C MET A 140 5.41 -2.02 -5.11
N TYR A 141 4.41 -2.30 -4.27
CA TYR A 141 3.91 -1.37 -3.26
C TYR A 141 5.03 -0.90 -2.33
N LEU A 142 5.77 -1.83 -1.72
CA LEU A 142 6.84 -1.52 -0.77
C LEU A 142 8.01 -0.75 -1.39
N ASN A 143 8.19 -0.86 -2.71
CA ASN A 143 9.22 -0.13 -3.43
C ASN A 143 8.80 1.28 -3.89
N VAL A 144 7.50 1.55 -4.05
CA VAL A 144 7.04 2.85 -4.60
C VAL A 144 6.37 3.76 -3.59
N ILE A 145 5.94 3.23 -2.43
CA ILE A 145 5.21 4.01 -1.45
C ILE A 145 6.10 5.12 -0.84
N TYR A 146 5.46 6.25 -0.55
CA TYR A 146 6.11 7.40 0.06
C TYR A 146 6.20 7.28 1.58
N TYR A 147 7.40 7.44 2.11
CA TYR A 147 7.70 7.37 3.55
C TYR A 147 7.99 8.72 4.21
N GLY A 148 7.74 9.83 3.53
CA GLY A 148 8.08 11.16 4.06
C GLY A 148 9.50 11.60 3.72
N SER A 149 9.84 12.87 4.02
CA SER A 149 11.19 13.44 3.80
C SER A 149 11.76 13.16 2.40
N ASN A 150 10.92 13.24 1.36
CA ASN A 150 11.26 12.92 -0.04
C ASN A 150 11.81 11.49 -0.24
N THR A 151 11.39 10.53 0.61
CA THR A 151 11.86 9.14 0.59
C THR A 151 10.78 8.22 0.05
N TYR A 152 11.11 7.47 -0.99
CA TYR A 152 10.25 6.46 -1.61
C TYR A 152 10.92 5.10 -1.52
N GLY A 153 10.12 4.06 -1.23
CA GLY A 153 10.58 2.68 -1.10
C GLY A 153 11.14 2.35 0.29
N ALA A 154 10.87 1.11 0.72
CA ALA A 154 11.19 0.64 2.07
C ALA A 154 12.69 0.58 2.35
N GLU A 155 13.52 0.17 1.37
CA GLU A 155 14.98 0.13 1.54
C GLU A 155 15.56 1.53 1.79
N ASN A 156 15.11 2.53 0.99
CA ASN A 156 15.55 3.91 1.19
C ASN A 156 15.09 4.48 2.53
N ALA A 157 13.87 4.12 2.96
CA ALA A 157 13.34 4.55 4.24
C ALA A 157 14.07 3.88 5.42
N SER A 158 14.45 2.61 5.28
CA SER A 158 15.27 1.90 6.26
C SER A 158 16.64 2.58 6.46
N LYS A 159 17.32 2.86 5.36
CA LYS A 159 18.61 3.57 5.37
C LYS A 159 18.49 4.97 5.98
N ARG A 160 17.44 5.70 5.60
CA ARG A 160 17.22 7.05 6.07
C ARG A 160 16.96 7.09 7.58
N TYR A 161 15.98 6.33 8.05
CA TYR A 161 15.50 6.47 9.43
C TYR A 161 16.29 5.66 10.44
N PHE A 162 16.91 4.53 10.04
CA PHE A 162 17.58 3.62 10.94
C PHE A 162 19.06 3.40 10.60
N ASN A 163 19.55 3.98 9.49
CA ASN A 163 20.91 3.74 8.97
C ASN A 163 21.23 2.24 8.80
N LYS A 164 20.24 1.46 8.38
CA LYS A 164 20.31 0.00 8.23
C LYS A 164 19.82 -0.46 6.87
N ASP A 165 20.36 -1.57 6.38
CA ASP A 165 19.76 -2.32 5.29
C ASP A 165 18.40 -2.88 5.74
N LEU A 166 17.42 -2.92 4.85
CA LEU A 166 16.06 -3.38 5.14
C LEU A 166 16.01 -4.76 5.81
N LYS A 167 16.89 -5.67 5.36
CA LYS A 167 17.00 -7.04 5.92
C LYS A 167 17.40 -7.10 7.39
N LYS A 168 18.03 -6.04 7.90
CA LYS A 168 18.56 -5.98 9.29
C LYS A 168 17.60 -5.32 10.26
N LEU A 169 16.42 -4.88 9.79
CA LEU A 169 15.44 -4.25 10.65
C LEU A 169 14.87 -5.23 11.69
N SER A 170 14.80 -4.78 12.92
CA SER A 170 14.06 -5.47 13.99
C SER A 170 12.55 -5.44 13.72
N LEU A 171 11.79 -6.24 14.47
CA LEU A 171 10.33 -6.19 14.43
C LEU A 171 9.79 -4.78 14.78
N ALA A 172 10.39 -4.15 15.77
CA ALA A 172 9.98 -2.81 16.20
C ALA A 172 10.24 -1.75 15.12
N GLU A 173 11.39 -1.83 14.44
CA GLU A 173 11.71 -0.95 13.30
C GLU A 173 10.79 -1.21 12.10
N CYS A 174 10.52 -2.48 11.78
CA CYS A 174 9.55 -2.85 10.75
C CYS A 174 8.16 -2.30 11.04
N ALA A 175 7.69 -2.40 12.28
CA ALA A 175 6.39 -1.89 12.70
C ALA A 175 6.33 -0.35 12.64
N MET A 176 7.40 0.34 13.00
CA MET A 176 7.48 1.80 12.84
C MET A 176 7.42 2.18 11.36
N LEU A 177 8.23 1.53 10.53
CA LEU A 177 8.28 1.80 9.09
C LEU A 177 6.91 1.58 8.44
N ALA A 178 6.24 0.45 8.73
CA ALA A 178 4.91 0.14 8.22
C ALA A 178 3.83 1.17 8.64
N GLY A 179 4.05 1.90 9.71
CA GLY A 179 3.12 2.92 10.19
C GLY A 179 3.18 4.25 9.46
N ILE A 180 4.30 4.57 8.82
CA ILE A 180 4.56 5.89 8.22
C ILE A 180 3.64 6.20 7.03
N PRO A 181 3.38 5.29 6.07
CA PRO A 181 2.65 5.61 4.83
C PRO A 181 1.25 6.18 5.03
N GLN A 182 0.58 5.86 6.13
CA GLN A 182 -0.75 6.40 6.44
C GLN A 182 -0.75 7.94 6.49
N SER A 183 0.28 8.54 7.09
CA SER A 183 0.44 10.00 7.16
C SER A 183 1.93 10.35 7.27
N PRO A 184 2.68 10.34 6.15
CA PRO A 184 4.14 10.42 6.14
C PRO A 184 4.69 11.69 6.80
N ASN A 185 3.95 12.79 6.75
CA ASN A 185 4.35 14.03 7.40
C ASN A 185 4.16 13.98 8.92
N ASN A 186 3.08 13.33 9.40
CA ASN A 186 2.75 13.27 10.84
C ASN A 186 3.51 12.16 11.56
N TYR A 187 3.79 11.04 10.87
CA TYR A 187 4.46 9.87 11.46
C TYR A 187 5.93 9.76 11.09
N ASN A 188 6.52 10.86 10.59
CA ASN A 188 7.95 10.94 10.33
C ASN A 188 8.73 10.87 11.65
N PRO A 189 9.57 9.84 11.88
CA PRO A 189 10.26 9.67 13.16
C PRO A 189 11.35 10.71 13.41
N GLU A 190 11.96 11.29 12.37
CA GLU A 190 12.94 12.40 12.52
C GLU A 190 12.30 13.68 13.07
N LYS A 191 11.00 13.89 12.77
CA LYS A 191 10.30 15.15 13.10
C LYS A 191 9.34 14.99 14.27
N HIS A 192 8.73 13.82 14.40
CA HIS A 192 7.61 13.57 15.31
C HIS A 192 7.69 12.20 15.96
N ILE A 193 8.80 11.92 16.66
CA ILE A 193 9.10 10.61 17.26
C ILE A 193 7.95 10.07 18.11
N GLU A 194 7.31 10.91 18.93
CA GLU A 194 6.21 10.50 19.79
C GLU A 194 4.98 10.05 19.01
N LYS A 195 4.67 10.73 17.88
CA LYS A 195 3.57 10.31 16.99
C LYS A 195 3.93 9.01 16.26
N ALA A 196 5.18 8.89 15.79
CA ALA A 196 5.68 7.68 15.16
C ALA A 196 5.60 6.48 16.11
N LYS A 197 6.01 6.64 17.37
CA LYS A 197 5.89 5.63 18.42
C LYS A 197 4.44 5.24 18.69
N LYS A 198 3.54 6.22 18.82
CA LYS A 198 2.10 5.92 18.98
C LYS A 198 1.56 5.12 17.79
N ARG A 199 1.97 5.47 16.57
CA ARG A 199 1.57 4.73 15.35
C ARG A 199 2.19 3.32 15.31
N GLN A 200 3.45 3.16 15.68
CA GLN A 200 4.14 1.86 15.82
C GLN A 200 3.34 0.92 16.75
N LYS A 201 2.86 1.43 17.89
CA LYS A 201 2.02 0.64 18.81
C LYS A 201 0.74 0.15 18.15
N ILE A 202 0.09 0.98 17.33
CA ILE A 202 -1.10 0.59 16.57
C ILE A 202 -0.77 -0.53 15.59
N VAL A 203 0.38 -0.44 14.89
CA VAL A 203 0.84 -1.47 13.96
C VAL A 203 1.11 -2.80 14.70
N LEU A 204 1.85 -2.78 15.80
CA LEU A 204 2.11 -3.97 16.61
C LEU A 204 0.81 -4.60 17.13
N ASN A 205 -0.15 -3.79 17.55
CA ASN A 205 -1.47 -4.27 17.94
C ASN A 205 -2.21 -4.94 16.77
N ALA A 206 -2.15 -4.35 15.58
CA ALA A 206 -2.76 -4.93 14.38
C ALA A 206 -2.11 -6.28 14.00
N MET A 207 -0.77 -6.38 14.13
CA MET A 207 -0.05 -7.64 13.94
C MET A 207 -0.46 -8.71 14.94
N GLY A 208 -0.63 -8.36 16.21
CA GLY A 208 -1.14 -9.28 17.25
C GLY A 208 -2.56 -9.74 16.96
N LEU A 209 -3.48 -8.83 16.62
CA LEU A 209 -4.86 -9.13 16.24
C LEU A 209 -4.97 -9.95 14.94
N GLY A 210 -3.99 -9.80 14.05
CA GLY A 210 -3.88 -10.58 12.82
C GLY A 210 -3.23 -11.95 12.99
N GLY A 211 -2.73 -12.29 14.21
CA GLY A 211 -2.07 -13.57 14.48
C GLY A 211 -0.64 -13.68 13.93
N PHE A 212 -0.03 -12.55 13.50
CA PHE A 212 1.34 -12.52 12.98
C PHE A 212 2.39 -12.59 14.09
N ILE A 213 2.06 -12.12 15.29
CA ILE A 213 2.93 -12.15 16.49
C ILE A 213 2.09 -12.46 17.72
N ASP A 214 2.70 -13.08 18.73
CA ASP A 214 2.09 -13.27 20.03
C ASP A 214 2.22 -12.03 20.93
N LYS A 215 1.51 -12.03 22.06
CA LYS A 215 1.49 -10.91 23.00
C LYS A 215 2.86 -10.60 23.59
N LYS A 216 3.65 -11.62 23.89
CA LYS A 216 5.00 -11.46 24.45
C LYS A 216 5.93 -10.77 23.46
N THR A 217 5.93 -11.23 22.21
CA THR A 217 6.68 -10.62 21.10
C THR A 217 6.26 -9.16 20.86
N GLN A 218 4.93 -8.89 20.88
CA GLN A 218 4.40 -7.55 20.75
C GLN A 218 4.90 -6.61 21.84
N GLU A 219 4.85 -7.04 23.11
CA GLU A 219 5.33 -6.25 24.26
C GLU A 219 6.83 -6.02 24.23
N THR A 220 7.60 -7.03 23.82
CA THR A 220 9.06 -6.92 23.66
C THR A 220 9.42 -5.90 22.60
N ALA A 221 8.80 -5.99 21.41
CA ALA A 221 9.02 -5.04 20.32
C ALA A 221 8.59 -3.60 20.70
N TRP A 222 7.51 -3.46 21.48
CA TRP A 222 7.08 -2.14 21.96
C TRP A 222 8.10 -1.48 22.91
N LYS A 223 8.77 -2.26 23.74
CA LYS A 223 9.77 -1.77 24.71
C LYS A 223 11.14 -1.52 24.07
N GLU A 224 11.36 -1.99 22.86
CA GLU A 224 12.62 -1.81 22.15
C GLU A 224 12.92 -0.32 21.94
N MET A 225 14.13 0.09 22.35
CA MET A 225 14.61 1.45 22.09
C MET A 225 15.06 1.55 20.62
N LEU A 226 14.46 2.45 19.88
CA LEU A 226 14.81 2.68 18.50
C LEU A 226 15.78 3.85 18.37
N MET A 227 16.87 3.61 17.67
CA MET A 227 17.82 4.66 17.29
C MET A 227 17.35 5.22 15.95
N ILE A 228 16.91 6.47 15.96
CA ILE A 228 16.52 7.21 14.75
C ILE A 228 17.72 8.06 14.34
N ASN A 229 18.00 8.02 13.02
CA ASN A 229 19.12 8.74 12.41
C ASN A 229 18.82 10.24 12.28
#